data_194dc3cd84e30deeb49a4d8ff55a0061
#
_entry.id   194dc3cd84e30deeb49a4d8ff55a0061
#
_cell.length_a   1.000
_cell.length_b   1.000
_cell.length_c   1.000
_cell.angle_alpha   90.00
_cell.angle_beta   90.00
_cell.angle_gamma   90.00
#
_symmetry.space_group_name_H-M   'P 1'
#
loop_
_entity.id
_entity.type
_entity.pdbx_description
1 polymer ?
#
loop_
_entity_poly.entity_id
_entity_poly.type
_entity_poly.pdbx_seq_one_letter_code
_entity_poly.pdbx_strand_id
1 'polypeptide(L)'
;MHKVITRSEAKVLGLKHYFTGKPCKRGHVDNRWTCSSKCFSCHYEDNPVKGFYGKSKEHKKSLAKVRARKWYEKNKSLTIQRAAKWKRDNPYRVKQLSKAEGKKLRSTPEGKCIVFMRDSLRRCLINKKDRTSEILGYKKDDLVRHIERQFVRGMSWDNHGEWHIDHIVPVSWFVKNGETDPKVINALTNLRPMWASENISKGNKREVLL
;
A
#
# COMPACT_ATOMS: atom_id res chain seq x y z
N MET A 1 -1.03 37.32 25.87
CA MET A 1 0.04 37.80 26.79
C MET A 1 0.19 36.79 27.91
N HIS A 2 1.39 36.31 28.22
CA HIS A 2 1.62 35.42 29.36
C HIS A 2 1.56 36.24 30.64
N LYS A 3 0.69 35.85 31.59
CA LYS A 3 0.61 36.49 32.91
C LYS A 3 1.91 36.19 33.67
N VAL A 4 2.61 37.23 34.12
CA VAL A 4 3.81 37.09 34.95
C VAL A 4 3.40 36.66 36.35
N ILE A 5 3.89 35.53 36.83
CA ILE A 5 3.64 35.00 38.16
C ILE A 5 4.92 34.36 38.74
N THR A 6 5.02 34.37 40.07
CA THR A 6 6.13 33.75 40.78
C THR A 6 5.96 32.22 40.87
N ARG A 7 7.06 31.52 41.18
CA ARG A 7 7.00 30.05 41.41
C ARG A 7 6.09 29.69 42.60
N SER A 8 6.09 30.51 43.66
CA SER A 8 5.28 30.29 44.85
C SER A 8 3.80 30.39 44.53
N GLU A 9 3.37 31.45 43.82
CA GLU A 9 2.02 31.60 43.35
C GLU A 9 1.59 30.45 42.43
N ALA A 10 2.45 30.04 41.50
CA ALA A 10 2.16 28.92 40.63
C ALA A 10 1.96 27.60 41.39
N LYS A 11 2.71 27.37 42.48
CA LYS A 11 2.52 26.22 43.36
C LYS A 11 1.18 26.27 44.09
N VAL A 12 0.79 27.41 44.65
CA VAL A 12 -0.47 27.61 45.33
C VAL A 12 -1.66 27.39 44.38
N LEU A 13 -1.51 27.84 43.13
CA LEU A 13 -2.52 27.69 42.07
C LEU A 13 -2.49 26.30 41.39
N GLY A 14 -1.63 25.39 41.81
CA GLY A 14 -1.53 24.05 41.21
C GLY A 14 -1.05 24.03 39.77
N LEU A 15 -0.40 25.10 39.27
CA LEU A 15 0.03 25.22 37.90
C LEU A 15 1.30 24.39 37.65
N LYS A 16 1.37 23.71 36.52
CA LYS A 16 2.55 22.90 36.10
C LYS A 16 3.75 23.74 35.69
N HIS A 17 3.51 24.99 35.25
CA HIS A 17 4.52 25.93 34.77
C HIS A 17 4.12 27.38 35.09
N TYR A 18 5.12 28.26 35.06
CA TYR A 18 4.97 29.68 35.37
C TYR A 18 5.91 30.52 34.46
N PHE A 19 5.60 31.79 34.29
CA PHE A 19 6.36 32.74 33.49
C PHE A 19 6.76 33.93 34.36
N THR A 20 8.06 34.24 34.44
CA THR A 20 8.58 35.34 35.24
C THR A 20 8.88 36.62 34.46
N GLY A 21 8.83 36.56 33.12
CA GLY A 21 9.33 37.63 32.25
C GLY A 21 10.84 37.87 32.30
N LYS A 22 11.58 37.19 33.19
CA LYS A 22 13.05 37.34 33.36
C LYS A 22 13.82 36.25 32.60
N PRO A 23 14.96 36.61 31.99
CA PRO A 23 15.80 35.60 31.33
C PRO A 23 16.34 34.55 32.31
N CYS A 24 16.58 33.34 31.83
CA CYS A 24 17.29 32.30 32.56
C CYS A 24 18.82 32.51 32.49
N LYS A 25 19.61 31.67 33.17
CA LYS A 25 21.10 31.75 33.18
C LYS A 25 21.70 31.67 31.75
N ARG A 26 21.00 31.10 30.77
CA ARG A 26 21.40 31.01 29.37
C ARG A 26 20.76 32.08 28.47
N GLY A 27 20.07 33.08 29.05
CA GLY A 27 19.44 34.17 28.33
C GLY A 27 18.04 33.94 27.79
N HIS A 28 17.44 32.75 27.94
CA HIS A 28 16.10 32.46 27.41
C HIS A 28 15.00 33.09 28.26
N VAL A 29 14.07 33.79 27.63
CA VAL A 29 12.84 34.32 28.23
C VAL A 29 11.70 33.38 27.89
N ASP A 30 11.45 32.37 28.76
CA ASP A 30 10.47 31.31 28.50
C ASP A 30 9.81 30.82 29.80
N ASN A 31 8.74 30.03 29.66
CA ASN A 31 8.12 29.36 30.81
C ASN A 31 9.10 28.47 31.56
N ARG A 32 8.82 28.30 32.86
CA ARG A 32 9.61 27.43 33.75
C ARG A 32 8.73 26.38 34.38
N TRP A 33 9.27 25.19 34.57
CA TRP A 33 8.58 24.11 35.27
C TRP A 33 8.42 24.44 36.77
N THR A 34 7.20 24.36 37.31
CA THR A 34 6.94 24.63 38.72
C THR A 34 7.67 23.67 39.64
N CYS A 35 7.79 22.40 39.26
CA CYS A 35 8.50 21.38 40.05
C CYS A 35 10.02 21.61 40.13
N SER A 36 10.69 21.97 39.02
CA SER A 36 12.18 22.02 38.93
C SER A 36 12.77 23.41 38.72
N SER A 37 11.94 24.45 38.48
CA SER A 37 12.32 25.82 38.07
C SER A 37 13.11 25.89 36.75
N LYS A 38 13.29 24.78 36.04
CA LYS A 38 14.04 24.71 34.80
C LYS A 38 13.30 25.44 33.68
N CYS A 39 13.99 26.27 32.94
CA CYS A 39 13.47 26.96 31.75
C CYS A 39 13.11 25.94 30.67
N PHE A 40 12.02 26.12 29.94
CA PHE A 40 11.56 25.23 28.88
C PHE A 40 12.59 25.12 27.76
N SER A 41 13.09 26.25 27.23
CA SER A 41 14.11 26.25 26.20
C SER A 41 15.36 25.47 26.64
N CYS A 42 15.90 25.71 27.84
CA CYS A 42 17.02 24.95 28.38
C CYS A 42 16.73 23.44 28.54
N HIS A 43 15.49 23.11 28.95
CA HIS A 43 15.10 21.71 29.10
C HIS A 43 15.09 20.96 27.76
N TYR A 44 14.65 21.63 26.70
CA TYR A 44 14.59 21.06 25.36
C TYR A 44 15.95 21.01 24.68
N GLU A 45 16.82 21.99 24.91
CA GLU A 45 18.22 21.98 24.44
C GLU A 45 19.02 20.82 25.04
N ASP A 46 18.92 20.65 26.39
CA ASP A 46 19.61 19.57 27.10
C ASP A 46 19.00 18.17 26.80
N ASN A 47 17.75 18.12 26.35
CA ASN A 47 17.03 16.88 26.07
C ASN A 47 16.33 16.95 24.70
N PRO A 48 17.06 16.98 23.60
CA PRO A 48 16.48 17.13 22.27
C PRO A 48 15.51 15.99 21.90
N VAL A 49 15.61 14.84 22.54
CA VAL A 49 14.67 13.71 22.40
C VAL A 49 13.35 13.95 23.14
N LYS A 50 13.34 14.79 24.18
CA LYS A 50 12.13 15.16 24.93
C LYS A 50 11.39 16.37 24.36
N GLY A 51 11.95 17.08 23.39
CA GLY A 51 11.30 18.13 22.59
C GLY A 51 10.09 17.67 21.76
N PHE A 52 9.52 16.53 22.12
CA PHE A 52 8.39 15.88 21.45
C PHE A 52 7.01 16.49 21.80
N TYR A 53 6.95 17.30 22.84
CA TYR A 53 5.71 17.90 23.35
C TYR A 53 5.30 19.21 22.62
N GLY A 54 5.42 19.31 21.36
CA GLY A 54 5.01 20.51 20.60
C GLY A 54 4.97 20.24 19.11
N LYS A 55 5.40 19.04 18.70
CA LYS A 55 5.40 18.67 17.27
C LYS A 55 4.02 18.21 16.84
N SER A 56 3.61 18.63 15.66
CA SER A 56 2.33 18.24 15.07
C SER A 56 2.14 16.72 15.04
N LYS A 57 0.90 16.28 14.96
CA LYS A 57 0.55 14.85 14.89
C LYS A 57 1.24 14.17 13.69
N GLU A 58 1.37 14.90 12.58
CA GLU A 58 2.06 14.45 11.35
C GLU A 58 3.55 14.26 11.57
N HIS A 59 4.22 15.21 12.25
CA HIS A 59 5.63 15.10 12.54
C HIS A 59 5.96 13.91 13.47
N LYS A 60 5.12 13.68 14.49
CA LYS A 60 5.21 12.48 15.36
C LYS A 60 5.08 11.20 14.55
N LYS A 61 4.13 11.15 13.61
CA LYS A 61 3.89 10.01 12.71
C LYS A 61 5.07 9.77 11.77
N SER A 62 5.68 10.83 11.23
CA SER A 62 6.87 10.71 10.37
C SER A 62 8.08 10.17 11.10
N LEU A 63 8.37 10.68 12.31
CA LEU A 63 9.45 10.17 13.16
C LEU A 63 9.24 8.71 13.57
N ALA A 64 8.00 8.32 13.89
CA ALA A 64 7.66 6.93 14.19
C ALA A 64 7.94 6.01 13.00
N LYS A 65 7.61 6.42 11.77
CA LYS A 65 7.93 5.67 10.54
C LYS A 65 9.44 5.49 10.37
N VAL A 66 10.23 6.56 10.55
CA VAL A 66 11.70 6.49 10.42
C VAL A 66 12.31 5.54 11.46
N ARG A 67 11.86 5.61 12.72
CA ARG A 67 12.31 4.70 13.79
C ARG A 67 11.93 3.26 13.49
N ALA A 68 10.69 3.01 13.05
CA ALA A 68 10.21 1.69 12.69
C ALA A 68 11.03 1.10 11.53
N ARG A 69 11.35 1.91 10.52
CA ARG A 69 12.19 1.48 9.39
C ARG A 69 13.60 1.09 9.84
N LYS A 70 14.27 1.95 10.64
CA LYS A 70 15.60 1.64 11.20
C LYS A 70 15.59 0.38 12.04
N TRP A 71 14.57 0.22 12.89
CA TRP A 71 14.41 -1.00 13.70
C TRP A 71 14.23 -2.24 12.83
N TYR A 72 13.36 -2.15 11.79
CA TYR A 72 13.11 -3.24 10.86
C TYR A 72 14.39 -3.64 10.11
N GLU A 73 15.14 -2.69 9.58
CA GLU A 73 16.40 -2.96 8.87
C GLU A 73 17.40 -3.69 9.78
N LYS A 74 17.53 -3.25 11.03
CA LYS A 74 18.39 -3.92 12.03
C LYS A 74 17.92 -5.33 12.39
N ASN A 75 16.59 -5.58 12.39
CA ASN A 75 15.99 -6.83 12.85
C ASN A 75 15.36 -7.65 11.69
N LYS A 76 15.68 -7.32 10.44
CA LYS A 76 15.03 -7.88 9.24
C LYS A 76 15.08 -9.41 9.22
N SER A 77 16.24 -10.01 9.41
CA SER A 77 16.42 -11.46 9.40
C SER A 77 15.56 -12.15 10.45
N LEU A 78 15.61 -11.69 11.69
CA LEU A 78 14.83 -12.23 12.80
C LEU A 78 13.30 -12.09 12.55
N THR A 79 12.88 -10.95 11.99
CA THR A 79 11.48 -10.69 11.67
C THR A 79 10.97 -11.65 10.58
N ILE A 80 11.77 -11.88 9.54
CA ILE A 80 11.45 -12.83 8.47
C ILE A 80 11.36 -14.27 9.03
N GLN A 81 12.33 -14.67 9.87
CA GLN A 81 12.31 -16.01 10.49
C GLN A 81 11.08 -16.23 11.37
N ARG A 82 10.74 -15.25 12.22
CA ARG A 82 9.53 -15.30 13.06
C ARG A 82 8.25 -15.39 12.23
N ALA A 83 8.15 -14.59 11.17
CA ALA A 83 7.00 -14.65 10.27
C ALA A 83 6.89 -16.01 9.54
N ALA A 84 8.02 -16.55 9.08
CA ALA A 84 8.07 -17.88 8.44
C ALA A 84 7.69 -18.99 9.42
N LYS A 85 8.19 -18.93 10.66
CA LYS A 85 7.81 -19.86 11.73
C LYS A 85 6.32 -19.79 12.01
N TRP A 86 5.79 -18.59 12.24
CA TRP A 86 4.35 -18.41 12.50
C TRP A 86 3.48 -18.99 11.39
N LYS A 87 3.84 -18.79 10.11
CA LYS A 87 3.11 -19.35 8.96
C LYS A 87 3.11 -20.88 8.96
N ARG A 88 4.22 -21.51 9.32
CA ARG A 88 4.31 -22.99 9.44
C ARG A 88 3.45 -23.51 10.57
N ASP A 89 3.46 -22.81 11.70
CA ASP A 89 2.74 -23.21 12.91
C ASP A 89 1.22 -22.94 12.79
N ASN A 90 0.79 -22.07 11.84
CA ASN A 90 -0.61 -21.66 11.67
C ASN A 90 -1.14 -21.83 10.24
N PRO A 91 -1.04 -23.01 9.60
CA PRO A 91 -1.38 -23.19 8.18
C PRO A 91 -2.87 -22.90 7.88
N TYR A 92 -3.77 -23.31 8.79
CA TYR A 92 -5.19 -23.05 8.65
C TYR A 92 -5.50 -21.54 8.65
N ARG A 93 -4.91 -20.80 9.58
CA ARG A 93 -5.09 -19.34 9.67
C ARG A 93 -4.53 -18.61 8.44
N VAL A 94 -3.37 -19.04 7.95
CA VAL A 94 -2.77 -18.52 6.71
C VAL A 94 -3.71 -18.73 5.53
N LYS A 95 -4.30 -19.94 5.39
CA LYS A 95 -5.27 -20.25 4.33
C LYS A 95 -6.51 -19.34 4.40
N GLN A 96 -7.06 -19.13 5.61
CA GLN A 96 -8.20 -18.23 5.82
C GLN A 96 -7.87 -16.79 5.41
N LEU A 97 -6.71 -16.24 5.86
CA LEU A 97 -6.28 -14.89 5.53
C LEU A 97 -6.07 -14.71 4.02
N SER A 98 -5.39 -15.66 3.37
CA SER A 98 -5.19 -15.63 1.91
C SER A 98 -6.52 -15.68 1.14
N LYS A 99 -7.49 -16.47 1.62
CA LYS A 99 -8.83 -16.53 1.02
C LYS A 99 -9.57 -15.18 1.17
N ALA A 100 -9.49 -14.56 2.35
CA ALA A 100 -10.09 -13.26 2.62
C ALA A 100 -9.46 -12.14 1.78
N GLU A 101 -8.13 -12.11 1.69
CA GLU A 101 -7.39 -11.18 0.83
C GLU A 101 -7.75 -11.37 -0.65
N GLY A 102 -7.80 -12.62 -1.12
CA GLY A 102 -8.20 -12.94 -2.48
C GLY A 102 -9.64 -12.49 -2.79
N LYS A 103 -10.57 -12.67 -1.85
CA LYS A 103 -11.95 -12.16 -1.99
C LYS A 103 -11.97 -10.63 -2.07
N LYS A 104 -11.25 -9.94 -1.17
CA LYS A 104 -11.13 -8.49 -1.17
C LYS A 104 -10.49 -7.96 -2.47
N LEU A 105 -9.44 -8.63 -2.97
CA LEU A 105 -8.82 -8.24 -4.23
C LEU A 105 -9.80 -8.34 -5.41
N ARG A 106 -10.59 -9.40 -5.48
CA ARG A 106 -11.56 -9.63 -6.56
C ARG A 106 -12.86 -8.82 -6.42
N SER A 107 -13.02 -8.04 -5.36
CA SER A 107 -14.23 -7.20 -5.17
C SER A 107 -14.19 -5.90 -5.98
N THR A 108 -13.03 -5.53 -6.55
CA THR A 108 -12.87 -4.30 -7.34
C THR A 108 -12.50 -4.61 -8.79
N PRO A 109 -12.85 -3.74 -9.76
CA PRO A 109 -12.46 -3.89 -11.17
C PRO A 109 -10.95 -4.04 -11.34
N GLU A 110 -10.16 -3.19 -10.67
CA GLU A 110 -8.71 -3.21 -10.74
C GLU A 110 -8.13 -4.52 -10.16
N GLY A 111 -8.74 -5.02 -9.10
CA GLY A 111 -8.34 -6.29 -8.49
C GLY A 111 -8.62 -7.48 -9.40
N LYS A 112 -9.76 -7.50 -10.10
CA LYS A 112 -10.10 -8.50 -11.12
C LYS A 112 -9.08 -8.45 -12.26
N CYS A 113 -8.75 -7.25 -12.76
CA CYS A 113 -7.72 -7.06 -13.79
C CYS A 113 -6.32 -7.50 -13.32
N ILE A 114 -5.93 -7.21 -12.06
CA ILE A 114 -4.65 -7.69 -11.51
C ILE A 114 -4.58 -9.23 -11.52
N VAL A 115 -5.66 -9.90 -11.13
CA VAL A 115 -5.71 -11.37 -11.13
C VAL A 115 -5.58 -11.89 -12.56
N PHE A 116 -6.35 -11.34 -13.50
CA PHE A 116 -6.24 -11.70 -14.92
C PHE A 116 -4.80 -11.52 -15.46
N MET A 117 -4.18 -10.36 -15.25
CA MET A 117 -2.82 -10.08 -15.70
C MET A 117 -1.80 -11.09 -15.13
N ARG A 118 -1.94 -11.45 -13.86
CA ARG A 118 -1.06 -12.45 -13.21
C ARG A 118 -1.26 -13.85 -13.77
N ASP A 119 -2.49 -14.25 -13.97
CA ASP A 119 -2.84 -15.59 -14.46
C ASP A 119 -2.46 -15.73 -15.95
N SER A 120 -2.64 -14.66 -16.73
CA SER A 120 -2.21 -14.62 -18.13
C SER A 120 -0.68 -14.75 -18.24
N LEU A 121 0.09 -14.03 -17.43
CA LEU A 121 1.55 -14.16 -17.40
C LEU A 121 2.02 -15.56 -16.99
N ARG A 122 1.34 -16.24 -16.06
CA ARG A 122 1.68 -17.61 -15.69
C ARG A 122 1.56 -18.61 -16.86
N ARG A 123 0.67 -18.33 -17.81
CA ARG A 123 0.51 -19.17 -19.03
C ARG A 123 1.63 -18.95 -20.02
N CYS A 124 2.26 -17.77 -20.03
CA CYS A 124 3.30 -17.37 -20.97
C CYS A 124 4.72 -17.54 -20.41
N LEU A 125 4.90 -17.48 -19.08
CA LEU A 125 6.22 -17.44 -18.44
C LEU A 125 6.38 -18.53 -17.38
N ILE A 126 7.49 -19.29 -17.49
CA ILE A 126 7.89 -20.26 -16.47
C ILE A 126 8.46 -19.55 -15.24
N ASN A 127 9.29 -18.52 -15.44
CA ASN A 127 9.95 -17.75 -14.38
C ASN A 127 9.72 -16.23 -14.56
N LYS A 128 9.00 -15.63 -13.62
CA LYS A 128 8.75 -14.19 -13.62
C LYS A 128 9.79 -13.48 -12.77
N LYS A 129 10.61 -12.59 -13.37
CA LYS A 129 11.63 -11.79 -12.67
C LYS A 129 11.15 -10.37 -12.34
N ASP A 130 10.34 -9.74 -13.21
CA ASP A 130 9.95 -8.33 -13.11
C ASP A 130 8.50 -8.13 -12.67
N ARG A 131 8.11 -6.89 -12.43
CA ARG A 131 6.71 -6.55 -12.09
C ARG A 131 5.78 -6.81 -13.28
N THR A 132 4.57 -7.27 -13.00
CA THR A 132 3.56 -7.56 -14.03
C THR A 132 3.35 -6.40 -15.00
N SER A 133 3.26 -5.16 -14.51
CA SER A 133 3.07 -3.97 -15.33
C SER A 133 4.27 -3.61 -16.21
N GLU A 134 5.49 -3.93 -15.77
CA GLU A 134 6.72 -3.74 -16.56
C GLU A 134 6.80 -4.76 -17.69
N ILE A 135 6.46 -6.02 -17.40
CA ILE A 135 6.45 -7.10 -18.39
C ILE A 135 5.38 -6.85 -19.46
N LEU A 136 4.18 -6.40 -19.07
CA LEU A 136 3.07 -6.19 -20.00
C LEU A 136 3.11 -4.84 -20.72
N GLY A 137 3.80 -3.84 -20.14
CA GLY A 137 3.89 -2.49 -20.69
C GLY A 137 2.68 -1.60 -20.40
N TYR A 138 1.73 -2.05 -19.55
CA TYR A 138 0.57 -1.26 -19.14
C TYR A 138 0.18 -1.55 -17.67
N LYS A 139 -0.60 -0.64 -17.07
CA LYS A 139 -1.09 -0.74 -15.70
C LYS A 139 -2.50 -1.35 -15.65
N LYS A 140 -2.90 -1.78 -14.44
CA LYS A 140 -4.26 -2.30 -14.18
C LYS A 140 -5.37 -1.32 -14.60
N ASP A 141 -5.15 -0.02 -14.39
CA ASP A 141 -6.15 1.02 -14.70
C ASP A 141 -6.31 1.21 -16.22
N ASP A 142 -5.25 0.96 -16.99
CA ASP A 142 -5.29 0.97 -18.45
C ASP A 142 -6.13 -0.20 -18.97
N LEU A 143 -5.97 -1.37 -18.38
CA LEU A 143 -6.77 -2.55 -18.71
C LEU A 143 -8.25 -2.35 -18.32
N VAL A 144 -8.53 -1.80 -17.12
CA VAL A 144 -9.91 -1.50 -16.69
C VAL A 144 -10.57 -0.61 -17.73
N ARG A 145 -9.98 0.55 -18.07
CA ARG A 145 -10.54 1.47 -19.07
C ARG A 145 -10.70 0.85 -20.45
N HIS A 146 -9.76 -0.01 -20.85
CA HIS A 146 -9.80 -0.70 -22.13
C HIS A 146 -10.99 -1.65 -22.20
N ILE A 147 -11.24 -2.43 -21.17
CA ILE A 147 -12.35 -3.39 -21.10
C ILE A 147 -13.69 -2.67 -20.99
N GLU A 148 -13.80 -1.64 -20.14
CA GLU A 148 -15.04 -0.86 -19.97
C GLU A 148 -15.52 -0.23 -21.27
N ARG A 149 -14.61 0.29 -22.13
CA ARG A 149 -14.95 0.85 -23.43
C ARG A 149 -15.55 -0.16 -24.41
N GLN A 150 -15.38 -1.44 -24.15
CA GLN A 150 -15.85 -2.53 -25.00
C GLN A 150 -17.06 -3.26 -24.39
N PHE A 151 -17.56 -2.83 -23.25
CA PHE A 151 -18.74 -3.44 -22.67
C PHE A 151 -19.94 -3.33 -23.61
N VAL A 152 -20.57 -4.45 -23.86
CA VAL A 152 -21.86 -4.49 -24.56
C VAL A 152 -23.00 -4.43 -23.54
N ARG A 153 -24.24 -4.19 -24.06
CA ARG A 153 -25.42 -4.07 -23.20
C ARG A 153 -25.53 -5.26 -22.21
N GLY A 154 -25.64 -4.92 -20.93
CA GLY A 154 -25.77 -5.89 -19.85
C GLY A 154 -24.45 -6.28 -19.18
N MET A 155 -23.29 -5.92 -19.73
CA MET A 155 -21.99 -6.14 -19.09
C MET A 155 -21.67 -5.04 -18.08
N SER A 156 -21.19 -5.45 -16.92
CA SER A 156 -20.64 -4.56 -15.89
C SER A 156 -19.63 -5.33 -15.04
N TRP A 157 -18.88 -4.62 -14.20
CA TRP A 157 -17.99 -5.28 -13.24
C TRP A 157 -18.75 -6.04 -12.13
N ASP A 158 -20.02 -5.70 -11.88
CA ASP A 158 -20.82 -6.36 -10.84
C ASP A 158 -21.21 -7.78 -11.25
N ASN A 159 -21.46 -8.00 -12.54
CA ASN A 159 -21.73 -9.33 -13.07
C ASN A 159 -20.51 -10.02 -13.71
N HIS A 160 -19.28 -9.61 -13.33
CA HIS A 160 -18.08 -10.32 -13.74
C HIS A 160 -18.11 -11.77 -13.26
N GLY A 161 -18.06 -12.68 -14.17
CA GLY A 161 -18.30 -14.11 -14.00
C GLY A 161 -19.33 -14.61 -15.02
N GLU A 162 -20.29 -13.79 -15.43
CA GLU A 162 -21.16 -14.00 -16.59
C GLU A 162 -20.43 -13.65 -17.89
N TRP A 163 -19.36 -12.87 -17.80
CA TRP A 163 -18.42 -12.55 -18.86
C TRP A 163 -16.97 -12.69 -18.40
N HIS A 164 -16.04 -12.89 -19.33
CA HIS A 164 -14.63 -13.04 -19.10
C HIS A 164 -13.81 -12.05 -19.93
N ILE A 165 -12.59 -11.73 -19.49
CA ILE A 165 -11.59 -11.10 -20.35
C ILE A 165 -11.00 -12.20 -21.23
N ASP A 166 -11.20 -12.09 -22.53
CA ASP A 166 -10.77 -13.06 -23.54
C ASP A 166 -9.62 -12.51 -24.38
N HIS A 167 -8.78 -13.42 -24.90
CA HIS A 167 -7.79 -13.11 -25.92
C HIS A 167 -8.43 -13.31 -27.31
N ILE A 168 -8.50 -12.28 -28.13
CA ILE A 168 -9.02 -12.33 -29.51
C ILE A 168 -8.25 -13.41 -30.28
N VAL A 169 -6.92 -13.33 -30.26
CA VAL A 169 -6.04 -14.40 -30.75
C VAL A 169 -5.60 -15.23 -29.53
N PRO A 170 -5.93 -16.53 -29.47
CA PRO A 170 -5.62 -17.36 -28.32
C PRO A 170 -4.13 -17.46 -28.04
N VAL A 171 -3.74 -17.52 -26.75
CA VAL A 171 -2.33 -17.70 -26.31
C VAL A 171 -1.70 -18.92 -26.98
N SER A 172 -2.45 -20.02 -27.12
CA SER A 172 -1.97 -21.25 -27.75
C SER A 172 -1.58 -21.06 -29.22
N TRP A 173 -2.25 -20.12 -29.93
CA TRP A 173 -1.90 -19.81 -31.31
C TRP A 173 -0.55 -19.10 -31.38
N PHE A 174 -0.30 -18.12 -30.53
CA PHE A 174 0.99 -17.42 -30.46
C PHE A 174 2.14 -18.38 -30.20
N VAL A 175 1.98 -19.23 -29.19
CA VAL A 175 3.01 -20.24 -28.81
C VAL A 175 3.29 -21.19 -29.96
N LYS A 176 2.26 -21.68 -30.67
CA LYS A 176 2.44 -22.54 -31.84
C LYS A 176 3.20 -21.88 -33.00
N ASN A 177 3.07 -20.54 -33.11
CA ASN A 177 3.76 -19.76 -34.15
C ASN A 177 5.10 -19.16 -33.66
N GLY A 178 5.62 -19.63 -32.52
CA GLY A 178 6.92 -19.21 -32.01
C GLY A 178 6.95 -17.86 -31.29
N GLU A 179 5.77 -17.19 -31.11
CA GLU A 179 5.69 -15.96 -30.37
C GLU A 179 5.53 -16.24 -28.88
N THR A 180 6.47 -15.75 -28.08
CA THR A 180 6.52 -15.96 -26.64
C THR A 180 6.61 -14.66 -25.84
N ASP A 181 6.66 -13.49 -26.50
CA ASP A 181 6.68 -12.20 -25.81
C ASP A 181 5.32 -11.92 -25.13
N PRO A 182 5.28 -11.84 -23.78
CA PRO A 182 4.06 -11.55 -23.06
C PRO A 182 3.43 -10.21 -23.42
N LYS A 183 4.21 -9.23 -23.88
CA LYS A 183 3.68 -7.91 -24.31
C LYS A 183 2.85 -8.05 -25.57
N VAL A 184 3.29 -8.88 -26.50
CA VAL A 184 2.57 -9.14 -27.77
C VAL A 184 1.32 -9.95 -27.49
N ILE A 185 1.45 -11.06 -26.78
CA ILE A 185 0.35 -11.99 -26.48
C ILE A 185 -0.76 -11.29 -25.70
N ASN A 186 -0.39 -10.49 -24.68
CA ASN A 186 -1.33 -9.81 -23.80
C ASN A 186 -1.49 -8.32 -24.12
N ALA A 187 -1.19 -7.89 -25.34
CA ALA A 187 -1.45 -6.51 -25.75
C ALA A 187 -2.92 -6.15 -25.55
N LEU A 188 -3.22 -4.91 -25.12
CA LEU A 188 -4.59 -4.48 -24.90
C LEU A 188 -5.47 -4.69 -26.14
N THR A 189 -4.89 -4.48 -27.32
CA THR A 189 -5.56 -4.73 -28.63
C THR A 189 -5.95 -6.20 -28.86
N ASN A 190 -5.36 -7.12 -28.10
CA ASN A 190 -5.70 -8.55 -28.15
C ASN A 190 -6.67 -8.97 -27.03
N LEU A 191 -7.16 -8.02 -26.21
CA LEU A 191 -8.02 -8.29 -25.08
C LEU A 191 -9.40 -7.64 -25.27
N ARG A 192 -10.45 -8.41 -24.95
CA ARG A 192 -11.84 -7.94 -25.00
C ARG A 192 -12.68 -8.59 -23.90
N PRO A 193 -13.78 -7.96 -23.46
CA PRO A 193 -14.81 -8.67 -22.71
C PRO A 193 -15.60 -9.58 -23.66
N MET A 194 -15.95 -10.78 -23.21
CA MET A 194 -16.76 -11.74 -23.95
C MET A 194 -17.68 -12.47 -22.99
N TRP A 195 -18.93 -12.72 -23.38
CA TRP A 195 -19.84 -13.53 -22.56
C TRP A 195 -19.24 -14.91 -22.27
N ALA A 196 -19.43 -15.40 -21.06
CA ALA A 196 -18.81 -16.65 -20.62
C ALA A 196 -19.21 -17.85 -21.51
N SER A 197 -20.47 -17.90 -21.96
CA SER A 197 -20.98 -18.93 -22.87
C SER A 197 -20.28 -18.87 -24.23
N GLU A 198 -20.13 -17.68 -24.81
CA GLU A 198 -19.44 -17.46 -26.08
C GLU A 198 -17.96 -17.79 -25.98
N ASN A 199 -17.31 -17.37 -24.88
CA ASN A 199 -15.90 -17.66 -24.63
C ASN A 199 -15.63 -19.17 -24.50
N ILE A 200 -16.52 -19.91 -23.82
CA ILE A 200 -16.45 -21.37 -23.74
C ILE A 200 -16.64 -22.01 -25.11
N SER A 201 -17.60 -21.56 -25.89
CA SER A 201 -17.85 -22.04 -27.25
C SER A 201 -16.70 -21.75 -28.20
N LYS A 202 -16.09 -20.56 -28.08
CA LYS A 202 -14.89 -20.17 -28.84
C LYS A 202 -13.70 -21.10 -28.55
N GLY A 203 -13.46 -21.41 -27.29
CA GLY A 203 -12.32 -22.21 -26.85
C GLY A 203 -10.99 -21.62 -27.37
N ASN A 204 -10.21 -22.44 -28.07
CA ASN A 204 -8.92 -22.05 -28.66
C ASN A 204 -9.03 -21.67 -30.17
N LYS A 205 -10.20 -21.44 -30.68
CA LYS A 205 -10.39 -21.03 -32.07
C LYS A 205 -9.97 -19.56 -32.25
N ARG A 206 -9.27 -19.28 -33.34
CA ARG A 206 -9.00 -17.91 -33.77
C ARG A 206 -10.23 -17.35 -34.46
N GLU A 207 -10.80 -16.27 -33.93
CA GLU A 207 -11.80 -15.53 -34.66
C GLU A 207 -11.10 -14.62 -35.69
N VAL A 208 -11.46 -14.72 -36.94
CA VAL A 208 -11.08 -13.75 -37.95
C VAL A 208 -12.10 -12.63 -37.84
N LEU A 209 -11.71 -11.49 -37.33
CA LEU A 209 -12.52 -10.28 -37.39
C LEU A 209 -12.53 -9.86 -38.86
N LEU A 210 -13.67 -10.05 -39.53
CA LEU A 210 -13.96 -9.52 -40.86
C LEU A 210 -14.17 -8.02 -40.81
#